data_d558b6087f877141185dd7079cedab78
#
_entry.id   d558b6087f877141185dd7079cedab78
#
_cell.length_a   1.000
_cell.length_b   1.000
_cell.length_c   1.000
_cell.angle_alpha   90.00
_cell.angle_beta   90.00
_cell.angle_gamma   90.00
#
_symmetry.space_group_name_H-M   'P 1'
#
loop_
_entity.id
_entity.type
_entity.pdbx_description
1 polymer ?
#
loop_
_entity_poly.entity_id
_entity_poly.type
_entity_poly.pdbx_seq_one_letter_code
_entity_poly.pdbx_strand_id
1 'polypeptide(L)'
;RGLGDVYKRQIDMESYFPVKLVQHTDVRGSFVETVKIGVGGQVSFSTTVPGVTRGNHYHTRKMERFVVIKGKARIQLRKVGTDEVLDYYLNGEEPAYVDMPVWYTHNISNIGDEILYAQFWINEWYDPTDSDTYFDPVVKDE
;
A
#
# COMPACT_ATOMS: atom_id res chain seq x y z
N ARG A 1 -0.61 -3.59 -20.72
CA ARG A 1 -1.75 -4.44 -21.08
C ARG A 1 -2.81 -4.38 -20.00
N GLY A 2 -4.05 -4.19 -20.38
CA GLY A 2 -5.18 -4.25 -19.48
C GLY A 2 -5.78 -5.65 -19.40
N LEU A 3 -6.76 -5.85 -18.51
CA LEU A 3 -7.50 -7.09 -18.38
C LEU A 3 -8.15 -7.53 -19.70
N GLY A 4 -8.61 -6.58 -20.52
CA GLY A 4 -9.19 -6.88 -21.81
C GLY A 4 -8.25 -7.64 -22.76
N ASP A 5 -6.95 -7.39 -22.68
CA ASP A 5 -5.97 -8.11 -23.50
C ASP A 5 -5.82 -9.58 -23.08
N VAL A 6 -5.97 -9.85 -21.78
CA VAL A 6 -5.95 -11.22 -21.26
C VAL A 6 -7.11 -12.02 -21.82
N TYR A 7 -8.31 -11.45 -21.83
CA TYR A 7 -9.51 -12.13 -22.31
C TYR A 7 -9.67 -12.15 -23.82
N LYS A 8 -8.91 -11.35 -24.56
CA LYS A 8 -8.84 -11.44 -26.02
C LYS A 8 -8.02 -12.65 -26.49
N ARG A 9 -7.17 -13.18 -25.62
CA ARG A 9 -6.41 -14.41 -25.92
C ARG A 9 -7.28 -15.61 -25.63
N GLN A 10 -7.03 -16.70 -26.32
CA GLN A 10 -7.68 -17.96 -25.99
C GLN A 10 -7.11 -18.46 -24.65
N ILE A 11 -7.93 -18.32 -23.59
CA ILE A 11 -7.62 -18.85 -22.27
C ILE A 11 -8.40 -20.15 -22.08
N ASP A 12 -7.69 -21.20 -21.70
CA ASP A 12 -8.32 -22.42 -21.23
C ASP A 12 -8.81 -22.17 -19.79
N MET A 13 -10.10 -21.89 -19.67
CA MET A 13 -10.72 -21.56 -18.39
C MET A 13 -10.61 -22.67 -17.34
N GLU A 14 -10.50 -23.92 -17.77
CA GLU A 14 -10.38 -25.05 -16.85
C GLU A 14 -9.01 -25.14 -16.21
N SER A 15 -7.95 -24.82 -16.98
CA SER A 15 -6.58 -24.97 -16.53
C SER A 15 -5.90 -23.66 -16.13
N TYR A 16 -6.37 -22.52 -16.63
CA TYR A 16 -5.73 -21.22 -16.36
C TYR A 16 -5.97 -20.74 -14.93
N PHE A 17 -7.18 -20.90 -14.40
CA PHE A 17 -7.54 -20.45 -13.06
C PHE A 17 -7.58 -21.62 -12.06
N PRO A 18 -7.28 -21.38 -10.79
CA PRO A 18 -6.88 -20.10 -10.20
C PRO A 18 -5.42 -19.72 -10.49
N VAL A 19 -5.16 -18.43 -10.68
CA VAL A 19 -3.80 -17.90 -10.75
C VAL A 19 -3.36 -17.51 -9.34
N LYS A 20 -2.30 -18.13 -8.85
CA LYS A 20 -1.78 -17.85 -7.51
C LYS A 20 -0.99 -16.54 -7.51
N LEU A 21 -1.25 -15.71 -6.51
CA LEU A 21 -0.52 -14.46 -6.31
C LEU A 21 0.76 -14.71 -5.52
N VAL A 22 1.76 -13.87 -5.78
CA VAL A 22 3.02 -13.91 -5.04
C VAL A 22 2.85 -13.19 -3.70
N GLN A 23 3.22 -13.86 -2.62
CA GLN A 23 3.23 -13.28 -1.28
C GLN A 23 4.65 -12.89 -0.90
N HIS A 24 4.87 -11.60 -0.65
CA HIS A 24 6.13 -11.09 -0.12
C HIS A 24 6.02 -11.04 1.39
N THR A 25 6.53 -12.06 2.06
CA THR A 25 6.36 -12.27 3.51
C THR A 25 7.68 -12.06 4.23
N ASP A 26 7.63 -11.32 5.33
CA ASP A 26 8.72 -11.12 6.27
C ASP A 26 8.17 -11.02 7.70
N VAL A 27 9.00 -10.58 8.66
CA VAL A 27 8.59 -10.49 10.08
C VAL A 27 7.45 -9.52 10.34
N ARG A 28 7.19 -8.58 9.42
CA ARG A 28 6.11 -7.61 9.54
C ARG A 28 4.75 -8.19 9.16
N GLY A 29 4.72 -9.18 8.29
CA GLY A 29 3.54 -9.78 7.69
C GLY A 29 3.74 -10.00 6.19
N SER A 30 2.68 -9.91 5.41
CA SER A 30 2.71 -10.16 3.97
C SER A 30 2.30 -8.92 3.17
N PHE A 31 2.85 -8.79 1.97
CA PHE A 31 2.46 -7.80 0.96
C PHE A 31 2.15 -8.54 -0.35
N VAL A 32 1.00 -8.26 -0.95
CA VAL A 32 0.52 -8.95 -2.14
C VAL A 32 0.01 -7.95 -3.16
N GLU A 33 0.58 -7.96 -4.36
CA GLU A 33 0.06 -7.19 -5.50
C GLU A 33 -1.10 -7.97 -6.13
N THR A 34 -2.31 -7.44 -6.08
CA THR A 34 -3.51 -8.15 -6.55
C THR A 34 -3.92 -7.76 -7.95
N VAL A 35 -3.77 -6.49 -8.31
CA VAL A 35 -4.06 -5.97 -9.65
C VAL A 35 -2.87 -5.13 -10.10
N LYS A 36 -2.28 -5.50 -11.23
CA LYS A 36 -1.15 -4.79 -11.82
C LYS A 36 -1.34 -4.78 -13.32
N ILE A 37 -1.91 -3.71 -13.82
CA ILE A 37 -2.31 -3.57 -15.22
C ILE A 37 -1.74 -2.28 -15.82
N GLY A 38 -1.60 -2.23 -17.14
CA GLY A 38 -1.01 -1.09 -17.83
C GLY A 38 -1.81 0.20 -17.78
N VAL A 39 -3.07 0.13 -17.36
CA VAL A 39 -3.97 1.28 -17.21
C VAL A 39 -4.61 1.21 -15.83
N GLY A 40 -4.62 2.34 -15.10
CA GLY A 40 -5.27 2.43 -13.79
C GLY A 40 -4.38 2.15 -12.59
N GLY A 41 -3.11 1.81 -12.81
CA GLY A 41 -2.14 1.63 -11.74
C GLY A 41 -2.12 0.23 -11.15
N GLN A 42 -1.86 0.16 -9.84
CA GLN A 42 -1.66 -1.09 -9.13
C GLN A 42 -2.48 -1.11 -7.83
N VAL A 43 -3.10 -2.24 -7.55
CA VAL A 43 -3.76 -2.52 -6.27
C VAL A 43 -2.97 -3.62 -5.55
N SER A 44 -2.70 -3.39 -4.28
CA SER A 44 -1.99 -4.33 -3.42
C SER A 44 -2.67 -4.38 -2.06
N PHE A 45 -2.37 -5.40 -1.28
CA PHE A 45 -2.74 -5.41 0.15
C PHE A 45 -1.55 -5.85 0.99
N SER A 46 -1.58 -5.47 2.24
CA SER A 46 -0.62 -5.95 3.24
C SER A 46 -1.30 -6.46 4.47
N THR A 47 -0.64 -7.39 5.13
CA THR A 47 -0.92 -7.76 6.50
C THR A 47 0.23 -7.27 7.37
N THR A 48 -0.07 -6.74 8.54
CA THR A 48 0.94 -6.19 9.46
C THR A 48 0.64 -6.64 10.87
N VAL A 49 1.63 -7.24 11.52
CA VAL A 49 1.50 -7.68 12.91
C VAL A 49 1.40 -6.50 13.86
N PRO A 50 0.82 -6.67 15.06
CA PRO A 50 0.71 -5.58 16.03
C PRO A 50 2.06 -4.94 16.37
N GLY A 51 2.06 -3.62 16.52
CA GLY A 51 3.23 -2.83 16.91
C GLY A 51 4.20 -2.49 15.78
N VAL A 52 3.94 -2.96 14.56
CA VAL A 52 4.85 -2.74 13.42
C VAL A 52 4.40 -1.56 12.59
N THR A 53 5.37 -0.79 12.10
CA THR A 53 5.20 0.35 11.21
C THR A 53 5.83 0.04 9.85
N ARG A 54 5.09 0.35 8.78
CA ARG A 54 5.56 0.29 7.39
C ARG A 54 5.65 1.69 6.82
N GLY A 55 6.55 1.90 5.86
CA GLY A 55 6.68 3.15 5.12
C GLY A 55 7.84 4.00 5.60
N ASN A 56 7.56 5.20 6.11
CA ASN A 56 8.56 6.24 6.38
C ASN A 56 9.28 6.65 5.11
N HIS A 57 8.51 6.87 4.05
CA HIS A 57 9.02 7.28 2.75
C HIS A 57 8.04 8.22 2.05
N TYR A 58 8.53 8.87 1.02
CA TYR A 58 7.72 9.73 0.16
C TYR A 58 7.97 9.40 -1.31
N HIS A 59 7.06 9.89 -2.15
CA HIS A 59 7.12 9.77 -3.60
C HIS A 59 7.04 11.15 -4.24
N THR A 60 7.58 11.28 -5.43
CA THR A 60 7.57 12.55 -6.16
C THR A 60 6.55 12.60 -7.29
N ARG A 61 6.11 11.44 -7.78
CA ARG A 61 5.10 11.33 -8.83
C ARG A 61 4.01 10.30 -8.53
N LYS A 62 4.22 9.37 -7.61
CA LYS A 62 3.21 8.38 -7.21
C LYS A 62 2.28 8.97 -6.18
N MET A 63 0.99 8.80 -6.41
CA MET A 63 -0.04 8.98 -5.39
C MET A 63 -0.48 7.62 -4.90
N GLU A 64 -0.77 7.52 -3.61
CA GLU A 64 -1.27 6.29 -3.01
C GLU A 64 -2.57 6.55 -2.27
N ARG A 65 -3.45 5.55 -2.28
CA ARG A 65 -4.63 5.52 -1.40
C ARG A 65 -4.52 4.31 -0.50
N PHE A 66 -4.61 4.55 0.79
CA PHE A 66 -4.58 3.50 1.81
C PHE A 66 -5.97 3.32 2.38
N VAL A 67 -6.47 2.07 2.36
CA VAL A 67 -7.75 1.69 2.94
C VAL A 67 -7.50 0.63 3.99
N VAL A 68 -7.98 0.86 5.21
CA VAL A 68 -7.91 -0.16 6.28
C VAL A 68 -9.14 -1.05 6.16
N ILE A 69 -8.91 -2.34 5.96
CA ILE A 69 -9.96 -3.35 5.77
C ILE A 69 -10.34 -4.00 7.09
N LYS A 70 -9.35 -4.29 7.93
CA LYS A 70 -9.55 -4.92 9.23
C LYS A 70 -8.42 -4.53 10.18
N GLY A 71 -8.78 -4.28 11.42
CA GLY A 71 -7.83 -3.86 12.45
C GLY A 71 -7.84 -2.35 12.66
N LYS A 72 -6.88 -1.89 13.45
CA LYS A 72 -6.74 -0.47 13.81
C LYS A 72 -5.37 0.04 13.38
N ALA A 73 -5.36 1.15 12.68
CA ALA A 73 -4.16 1.75 12.15
C ALA A 73 -4.03 3.22 12.53
N ARG A 74 -2.79 3.67 12.67
CA ARG A 74 -2.44 5.09 12.64
C ARG A 74 -1.65 5.33 11.36
N ILE A 75 -2.10 6.29 10.57
CA ILE A 75 -1.38 6.79 9.40
C ILE A 75 -0.84 8.16 9.74
N GLN A 76 0.45 8.37 9.51
CA GLN A 76 1.10 9.65 9.72
C GLN A 76 1.59 10.22 8.39
N LEU A 77 1.42 11.52 8.23
CA LEU A 77 1.86 12.29 7.07
C LEU A 77 2.63 13.52 7.53
N ARG A 78 3.68 13.86 6.81
CA ARG A 78 4.41 15.12 6.99
C ARG A 78 4.88 15.60 5.63
N LYS A 79 4.60 16.85 5.29
CA LYS A 79 5.14 17.46 4.08
C LYS A 79 6.66 17.53 4.19
N VAL A 80 7.36 17.04 3.16
CA VAL A 80 8.83 17.06 3.12
C VAL A 80 9.33 18.50 3.28
N GLY A 81 10.33 18.67 4.15
CA GLY A 81 10.88 19.99 4.46
C GLY A 81 10.12 20.76 5.53
N THR A 82 9.10 20.18 6.13
CA THR A 82 8.35 20.78 7.24
C THR A 82 8.36 19.88 8.47
N ASP A 83 7.89 20.39 9.62
CA ASP A 83 7.91 19.66 10.88
C ASP A 83 6.51 19.23 11.35
N GLU A 84 5.44 19.69 10.70
CA GLU A 84 4.07 19.35 11.10
C GLU A 84 3.71 17.92 10.73
N VAL A 85 3.40 17.10 11.74
CA VAL A 85 2.94 15.73 11.58
C VAL A 85 1.43 15.68 11.69
N LEU A 86 0.79 15.08 10.68
CA LEU A 86 -0.65 14.82 10.67
C LEU A 86 -0.90 13.35 11.02
N ASP A 87 -1.75 13.11 12.01
CA ASP A 87 -2.13 11.77 12.43
C ASP A 87 -3.57 11.46 12.03
N TYR A 88 -3.76 10.28 11.44
CA TYR A 88 -5.09 9.76 11.09
C TYR A 88 -5.25 8.37 11.68
N TYR A 89 -6.39 8.16 12.35
CA TYR A 89 -6.70 6.89 13.01
C TYR A 89 -7.85 6.22 12.24
N LEU A 90 -7.62 5.00 11.78
CA LEU A 90 -8.58 4.25 10.98
C LEU A 90 -8.90 2.92 11.66
N ASN A 91 -10.14 2.49 11.50
CA ASN A 91 -10.65 1.24 12.02
C ASN A 91 -11.41 0.52 10.91
N GLY A 92 -11.06 -0.74 10.65
CA GLY A 92 -11.67 -1.53 9.58
C GLY A 92 -13.18 -1.75 9.76
N GLU A 93 -13.72 -1.58 10.96
CA GLU A 93 -15.16 -1.63 11.20
C GLU A 93 -15.93 -0.43 10.61
N GLU A 94 -15.21 0.69 10.41
CA GLU A 94 -15.73 1.88 9.74
C GLU A 94 -14.82 2.21 8.56
N PRO A 95 -14.92 1.49 7.43
CA PRO A 95 -13.99 1.63 6.33
C PRO A 95 -13.80 3.07 5.86
N ALA A 96 -12.55 3.48 5.78
CA ALA A 96 -12.16 4.82 5.36
C ALA A 96 -10.82 4.75 4.63
N TYR A 97 -10.48 5.80 3.95
CA TYR A 97 -9.19 5.88 3.27
C TYR A 97 -8.45 7.18 3.62
N VAL A 98 -7.14 7.14 3.43
CA VAL A 98 -6.28 8.32 3.42
C VAL A 98 -5.46 8.29 2.14
N ASP A 99 -5.40 9.42 1.45
CA ASP A 99 -4.56 9.60 0.27
C ASP A 99 -3.21 10.19 0.68
N MET A 100 -2.15 9.62 0.11
CA MET A 100 -0.77 10.08 0.30
C MET A 100 -0.38 10.95 -0.89
N PRO A 101 -0.37 12.29 -0.74
CA PRO A 101 0.07 13.16 -1.83
C PRO A 101 1.56 13.01 -2.12
N VAL A 102 1.99 13.37 -3.30
CA VAL A 102 3.42 13.49 -3.61
C VAL A 102 4.09 14.48 -2.65
N TRP A 103 5.35 14.26 -2.35
CA TRP A 103 6.15 15.09 -1.44
C TRP A 103 5.63 15.10 0.02
N TYR A 104 4.85 14.09 0.40
CA TYR A 104 4.51 13.83 1.79
C TYR A 104 5.11 12.50 2.21
N THR A 105 6.00 12.53 3.19
CA THR A 105 6.46 11.29 3.81
C THR A 105 5.35 10.73 4.68
N HIS A 106 5.20 9.42 4.64
CA HIS A 106 4.09 8.75 5.29
C HIS A 106 4.48 7.40 5.86
N ASN A 107 3.70 6.95 6.82
CA ASN A 107 3.78 5.62 7.37
C ASN A 107 2.40 5.12 7.77
N ILE A 108 2.30 3.82 8.01
CA ILE A 108 1.13 3.17 8.59
C ILE A 108 1.59 2.23 9.69
N SER A 109 0.99 2.34 10.86
CA SER A 109 1.29 1.52 12.03
C SER A 109 0.10 0.71 12.47
N ASN A 110 0.31 -0.55 12.82
CA ASN A 110 -0.70 -1.35 13.49
C ASN A 110 -0.71 -0.99 14.97
N ILE A 111 -1.75 -0.30 15.40
CA ILE A 111 -1.92 0.14 16.79
C ILE A 111 -2.95 -0.70 17.55
N GLY A 112 -3.48 -1.76 16.91
CA GLY A 112 -4.39 -2.71 17.51
C GLY A 112 -3.68 -3.94 18.06
N ASP A 113 -4.46 -4.92 18.45
CA ASP A 113 -4.01 -6.19 19.02
C ASP A 113 -4.19 -7.39 18.08
N GLU A 114 -4.72 -7.15 16.88
CA GLU A 114 -4.88 -8.16 15.84
C GLU A 114 -4.10 -7.78 14.57
N ILE A 115 -4.03 -8.70 13.61
CA ILE A 115 -3.40 -8.42 12.32
C ILE A 115 -4.14 -7.29 11.61
N LEU A 116 -3.39 -6.30 11.13
CA LEU A 116 -3.92 -5.19 10.33
C LEU A 116 -3.94 -5.60 8.85
N TYR A 117 -5.10 -5.45 8.21
CA TYR A 117 -5.26 -5.64 6.77
C TYR A 117 -5.50 -4.28 6.12
N ALA A 118 -4.61 -3.91 5.23
CA ALA A 118 -4.70 -2.65 4.49
C ALA A 118 -4.61 -2.89 2.99
N GLN A 119 -5.40 -2.17 2.22
CA GLN A 119 -5.38 -2.18 0.77
C GLN A 119 -4.74 -0.89 0.27
N PHE A 120 -3.93 -0.99 -0.77
CA PHE A 120 -3.23 0.15 -1.37
C PHE A 120 -3.55 0.24 -2.85
N TRP A 121 -3.76 1.45 -3.32
CA TRP A 121 -3.76 1.77 -4.74
C TRP A 121 -2.65 2.78 -5.01
N ILE A 122 -1.90 2.57 -6.10
CA ILE A 122 -0.92 3.52 -6.63
C ILE A 122 -1.23 3.80 -8.10
N ASN A 123 -1.02 5.03 -8.54
CA ASN A 123 -1.37 5.47 -9.89
C ASN A 123 -0.43 4.94 -10.98
N GLU A 124 0.69 4.36 -10.61
CA GLU A 124 1.62 3.71 -11.54
C GLU A 124 2.19 2.43 -10.90
N TRP A 125 2.70 1.54 -11.73
CA TRP A 125 3.29 0.30 -11.22
C TRP A 125 4.50 0.55 -10.34
N TYR A 126 4.66 -0.29 -9.34
CA TYR A 126 5.94 -0.41 -8.67
C TYR A 126 6.96 -1.04 -9.63
N ASP A 127 8.03 -0.30 -9.89
CA ASP A 127 9.17 -0.73 -10.69
C ASP A 127 10.42 -0.63 -9.81
N PRO A 128 11.07 -1.75 -9.44
CA PRO A 128 12.25 -1.71 -8.58
C PRO A 128 13.44 -0.97 -9.21
N THR A 129 13.46 -0.79 -10.54
CA THR A 129 14.50 -0.03 -11.24
C THR A 129 14.23 1.47 -11.24
N ASP A 130 13.01 1.89 -10.92
CA ASP A 130 12.56 3.29 -10.86
C ASP A 130 11.43 3.40 -9.83
N SER A 131 11.76 3.14 -8.58
CA SER A 131 10.76 2.97 -7.53
C SER A 131 10.10 4.26 -7.08
N ASP A 132 10.71 5.42 -7.36
CA ASP A 132 10.24 6.72 -6.86
C ASP A 132 9.90 6.68 -5.37
N THR A 133 10.78 6.04 -4.59
CA THR A 133 10.59 5.85 -3.16
C THR A 133 11.82 6.31 -2.42
N TYR A 134 11.63 7.30 -1.53
CA TYR A 134 12.72 7.96 -0.80
C TYR A 134 12.46 7.87 0.69
N PHE A 135 13.40 7.29 1.42
CA PHE A 135 13.31 7.14 2.87
C PHE A 135 13.40 8.49 3.57
N ASP A 136 12.41 8.80 4.40
CA ASP A 136 12.36 10.00 5.24
C ASP A 136 11.39 9.75 6.40
N PRO A 137 11.89 9.43 7.60
CA PRO A 137 11.01 9.16 8.74
C PRO A 137 10.03 10.31 8.97
N VAL A 138 8.75 9.97 9.15
CA VAL A 138 7.71 10.99 9.40
C VAL A 138 8.01 11.73 10.70
N VAL A 139 8.32 10.97 11.76
CA VAL A 139 8.75 11.54 13.03
C VAL A 139 10.27 11.61 13.02
N LYS A 140 10.80 12.81 13.12
CA LYS A 140 12.23 13.06 13.15
C LYS A 140 12.76 12.88 14.57
N ASP A 141 14.02 12.49 14.70
CA ASP A 141 14.78 12.50 15.96
C ASP A 141 14.33 11.49 17.02
N GLU A 142 13.95 10.30 16.57
CA GLU A 142 13.80 9.16 17.46
C GLU A 142 14.81 8.06 17.21
#